data_3ce593c4b801f2d680f7100a2c29608e
#
_entry.id   3ce593c4b801f2d680f7100a2c29608e
#
_cell.length_a   1.000
_cell.length_b   1.000
_cell.length_c   1.000
_cell.angle_alpha   90.00
_cell.angle_beta   90.00
_cell.angle_gamma   90.00
#
_symmetry.space_group_name_H-M   'P 1'
#
loop_
_entity.id
_entity.type
_entity.pdbx_description
1 polymer ?
#
loop_
_entity_poly.entity_id
_entity_poly.type
_entity_poly.pdbx_seq_one_letter_code
_entity_poly.pdbx_strand_id
1 'polypeptide(L)'
;SAVAYFPRSSTEPFDLDRVAEAMRAPARPMAPLTVPTAAAHQLAAPPKATRRTDHGVLHVALPGLDLLVARHGDVPQVGLSIYRPRPAVTDPMLAGLEALGLRALVRGTERLEAAQLAVAIEAMGGVLSPSLGADVIGLGTTVLAERVGDAARLLLEVLETPRLDDAGIAIERDLLLDDARSVADDMMRFPFQLALGHAFDDVGYGAPAFGTPESLGSFTAERVRRWHADFAASGPTTVVAVGNMEPERLADLLLEELSRLAGPSAAVAPPAHAPSGSLTVPRPGARAAHRERQQAALAMLFPGPSRRQPARHAAEVWGAIAGGLGGRLFESLRSARSLAYTVMASSWQRQRAGGLLTYIAMAPERLDEARDAMLEELARFRTEPPTPEEVQRATAMLSGQAEVARQSAGAVAGEIADAWLLGEGLIELDDPAAPYRDVSAEAVHAVSAAFDPAIRAEGVVSPERSE
;
A
#
# COMPACT_ATOMS: atom_id res chain seq x y z
N SER A 1 -26.90 -5.67 -23.53
CA SER A 1 -27.61 -4.91 -22.49
C SER A 1 -26.69 -3.82 -21.98
N ALA A 2 -27.18 -2.60 -21.89
CA ALA A 2 -26.46 -1.48 -21.27
C ALA A 2 -27.21 -1.07 -20.01
N VAL A 3 -26.47 -0.80 -18.92
CA VAL A 3 -27.00 -0.27 -17.68
C VAL A 3 -26.32 1.07 -17.42
N ALA A 4 -27.12 2.11 -17.22
CA ALA A 4 -26.61 3.45 -16.90
C ALA A 4 -27.13 3.87 -15.52
N TYR A 5 -26.22 4.42 -14.70
CA TYR A 5 -26.55 5.01 -13.40
C TYR A 5 -26.51 6.53 -13.52
N PHE A 6 -27.59 7.19 -13.08
CA PHE A 6 -27.65 8.65 -13.00
C PHE A 6 -27.84 9.08 -11.55
N PRO A 7 -27.21 10.18 -11.12
CA PRO A 7 -27.56 10.83 -9.87
C PRO A 7 -29.05 11.23 -9.88
N ARG A 8 -29.72 11.15 -8.75
CA ARG A 8 -31.15 11.56 -8.64
C ARG A 8 -31.41 13.02 -9.01
N SER A 9 -30.37 13.84 -9.04
CA SER A 9 -30.38 15.25 -9.42
C SER A 9 -30.19 15.48 -10.93
N SER A 10 -29.93 14.46 -11.74
CA SER A 10 -29.73 14.63 -13.17
C SER A 10 -31.07 14.92 -13.86
N THR A 11 -31.17 16.08 -14.49
CA THR A 11 -32.35 16.50 -15.32
C THR A 11 -32.15 16.21 -16.80
N GLU A 12 -30.99 15.71 -17.22
CA GLU A 12 -30.74 15.37 -18.61
C GLU A 12 -31.37 14.02 -18.97
N PRO A 13 -32.21 13.97 -20.02
CA PRO A 13 -32.77 12.70 -20.50
C PRO A 13 -31.66 11.85 -21.10
N PHE A 14 -31.60 10.59 -20.69
CA PHE A 14 -30.68 9.61 -21.26
C PHE A 14 -31.18 9.19 -22.64
N ASP A 15 -30.40 9.48 -23.67
CA ASP A 15 -30.69 9.11 -25.04
C ASP A 15 -30.23 7.69 -25.34
N LEU A 16 -31.13 6.73 -25.13
CA LEU A 16 -30.88 5.31 -25.41
C LEU A 16 -30.60 5.05 -26.90
N ASP A 17 -31.17 5.85 -27.79
CA ASP A 17 -30.99 5.68 -29.25
C ASP A 17 -29.60 6.07 -29.67
N ARG A 18 -29.05 7.14 -29.08
CA ARG A 18 -27.65 7.59 -29.29
C ARG A 18 -26.64 6.57 -28.80
N VAL A 19 -26.88 5.92 -27.65
CA VAL A 19 -26.02 4.83 -27.14
C VAL A 19 -26.15 3.61 -28.04
N ALA A 20 -27.38 3.24 -28.45
CA ALA A 20 -27.58 2.11 -29.34
C ALA A 20 -26.96 2.34 -30.73
N GLU A 21 -26.96 3.57 -31.21
CA GLU A 21 -26.31 3.96 -32.47
C GLU A 21 -24.77 3.89 -32.33
N ALA A 22 -24.21 4.40 -31.22
CA ALA A 22 -22.80 4.30 -30.93
C ALA A 22 -22.31 2.83 -30.78
N MET A 23 -23.16 1.95 -30.22
CA MET A 23 -22.86 0.51 -30.12
C MET A 23 -23.01 -0.25 -31.43
N ARG A 24 -23.83 0.27 -32.39
CA ARG A 24 -24.01 -0.30 -33.74
C ARG A 24 -23.01 0.25 -34.75
N ALA A 25 -22.34 1.35 -34.44
CA ALA A 25 -21.31 1.89 -35.30
C ALA A 25 -20.22 0.80 -35.48
N PRO A 26 -19.85 0.46 -36.74
CA PRO A 26 -18.81 -0.52 -36.96
C PRO A 26 -17.56 -0.05 -36.24
N ALA A 27 -16.97 -0.96 -35.45
CA ALA A 27 -15.70 -0.69 -34.80
C ALA A 27 -14.74 -0.16 -35.87
N ARG A 28 -14.24 1.07 -35.67
CA ARG A 28 -13.23 1.62 -36.59
C ARG A 28 -12.08 0.63 -36.59
N PRO A 29 -11.70 0.03 -37.73
CA PRO A 29 -10.57 -0.88 -37.76
C PRO A 29 -9.35 -0.09 -37.28
N MET A 30 -8.91 -0.38 -36.06
CA MET A 30 -7.63 0.12 -35.59
C MET A 30 -6.54 -0.53 -36.43
N ALA A 31 -5.67 0.29 -37.02
CA ALA A 31 -4.45 -0.22 -37.61
C ALA A 31 -3.68 -1.02 -36.53
N PRO A 32 -3.08 -2.17 -36.87
CA PRO A 32 -2.26 -2.92 -35.92
C PRO A 32 -1.22 -2.00 -35.30
N LEU A 33 -1.21 -1.87 -33.99
CA LEU A 33 -0.20 -1.09 -33.27
C LEU A 33 1.15 -1.81 -33.44
N THR A 34 2.06 -1.17 -34.19
CA THR A 34 3.42 -1.68 -34.33
C THR A 34 4.24 -1.21 -33.12
N VAL A 35 4.71 -2.16 -32.31
CA VAL A 35 5.63 -1.88 -31.20
C VAL A 35 7.05 -1.83 -31.77
N PRO A 36 7.77 -0.68 -31.70
CA PRO A 36 9.16 -0.59 -32.14
C PRO A 36 10.04 -1.58 -31.36
N THR A 37 10.94 -2.26 -32.03
CA THR A 37 11.89 -3.17 -31.37
C THR A 37 12.88 -2.36 -30.53
N ALA A 38 13.14 -2.80 -29.30
CA ALA A 38 14.19 -2.21 -28.46
C ALA A 38 15.57 -2.45 -29.10
N ALA A 39 16.43 -1.43 -29.11
CA ALA A 39 17.82 -1.62 -29.50
C ALA A 39 18.52 -2.53 -28.49
N ALA A 40 19.28 -3.49 -28.99
CA ALA A 40 20.14 -4.30 -28.12
C ALA A 40 21.23 -3.41 -27.54
N HIS A 41 21.22 -3.17 -26.23
CA HIS A 41 22.33 -2.50 -25.57
C HIS A 41 23.49 -3.50 -25.41
N GLN A 42 24.69 -3.10 -25.82
CA GLN A 42 25.90 -3.82 -25.44
C GLN A 42 26.13 -3.57 -23.93
N LEU A 43 25.81 -4.59 -23.12
CA LEU A 43 26.04 -4.53 -21.70
C LEU A 43 27.53 -4.59 -21.39
N ALA A 44 28.02 -3.68 -20.57
CA ALA A 44 29.31 -3.83 -19.92
C ALA A 44 29.30 -5.12 -19.07
N ALA A 45 30.45 -5.77 -18.91
CA ALA A 45 30.53 -6.95 -18.06
C ALA A 45 29.94 -6.62 -16.68
N PRO A 46 28.99 -7.43 -16.17
CA PRO A 46 28.31 -7.14 -14.91
C PRO A 46 29.34 -7.04 -13.78
N PRO A 47 29.18 -6.10 -12.84
CA PRO A 47 30.04 -6.01 -11.66
C PRO A 47 30.00 -7.34 -10.88
N LYS A 48 31.07 -7.67 -10.16
CA LYS A 48 31.12 -8.90 -9.36
C LYS A 48 29.96 -8.93 -8.37
N ALA A 49 29.00 -9.84 -8.59
CA ALA A 49 27.88 -10.10 -7.72
C ALA A 49 28.24 -11.09 -6.64
N THR A 50 27.77 -10.87 -5.43
CA THR A 50 27.79 -11.88 -4.37
C THR A 50 26.47 -12.64 -4.42
N ARG A 51 26.53 -13.98 -4.42
CA ARG A 51 25.33 -14.83 -4.43
C ARG A 51 25.30 -15.70 -3.19
N ARG A 52 24.14 -15.81 -2.57
CA ARG A 52 23.87 -16.72 -1.46
C ARG A 52 22.42 -17.15 -1.49
N THR A 53 22.14 -18.39 -1.13
CA THR A 53 20.78 -18.85 -0.89
C THR A 53 20.54 -18.90 0.61
N ASP A 54 19.48 -18.23 1.06
CA ASP A 54 19.11 -18.13 2.45
C ASP A 54 17.58 -18.17 2.57
N HIS A 55 17.06 -18.99 3.49
CA HIS A 55 15.60 -19.11 3.70
C HIS A 55 14.78 -19.37 2.41
N GLY A 56 15.31 -20.18 1.48
CA GLY A 56 14.65 -20.51 0.21
C GLY A 56 14.70 -19.40 -0.85
N VAL A 57 15.39 -18.28 -0.58
CA VAL A 57 15.55 -17.16 -1.49
C VAL A 57 17.00 -17.04 -1.92
N LEU A 58 17.25 -17.00 -3.24
CA LEU A 58 18.54 -16.63 -3.81
C LEU A 58 18.69 -15.11 -3.75
N HIS A 59 19.62 -14.64 -2.95
CA HIS A 59 20.01 -13.23 -2.88
C HIS A 59 21.27 -13.00 -3.73
N VAL A 60 21.16 -12.09 -4.69
CA VAL A 60 22.27 -11.60 -5.49
C VAL A 60 22.50 -10.13 -5.17
N ALA A 61 23.64 -9.80 -4.56
CA ALA A 61 23.98 -8.45 -4.16
C ALA A 61 25.01 -7.82 -5.10
N LEU A 62 24.69 -6.64 -5.59
CA LEU A 62 25.57 -5.72 -6.29
C LEU A 62 25.58 -4.36 -5.57
N PRO A 63 26.57 -3.49 -5.83
CA PRO A 63 26.56 -2.15 -5.25
C PRO A 63 25.23 -1.42 -5.55
N GLY A 64 24.47 -1.06 -4.51
CA GLY A 64 23.18 -0.37 -4.64
C GLY A 64 22.01 -1.18 -5.22
N LEU A 65 22.18 -2.49 -5.45
CA LEU A 65 21.14 -3.36 -5.99
C LEU A 65 21.13 -4.71 -5.26
N ASP A 66 19.99 -5.05 -4.67
CA ASP A 66 19.68 -6.39 -4.16
C ASP A 66 18.66 -7.06 -5.07
N LEU A 67 18.98 -8.24 -5.60
CA LEU A 67 18.07 -9.08 -6.36
C LEU A 67 17.71 -10.31 -5.53
N LEU A 68 16.44 -10.46 -5.21
CA LEU A 68 15.87 -11.55 -4.42
C LEU A 68 15.03 -12.44 -5.32
N VAL A 69 15.39 -13.71 -5.43
CA VAL A 69 14.75 -14.64 -6.36
C VAL A 69 14.28 -15.89 -5.62
N ALA A 70 13.01 -16.25 -5.80
CA ALA A 70 12.46 -17.47 -5.23
C ALA A 70 11.64 -18.24 -6.27
N ARG A 71 11.70 -19.58 -6.19
CA ARG A 71 10.79 -20.42 -6.94
C ARG A 71 9.50 -20.63 -6.17
N HIS A 72 8.36 -20.41 -6.85
CA HIS A 72 7.05 -20.65 -6.25
C HIS A 72 6.00 -21.04 -7.30
N GLY A 73 5.18 -22.04 -6.96
CA GLY A 73 4.07 -22.50 -7.79
C GLY A 73 4.49 -23.30 -9.03
N ASP A 74 3.48 -23.84 -9.73
CA ASP A 74 3.63 -24.66 -10.92
C ASP A 74 3.15 -23.97 -12.21
N VAL A 75 2.53 -22.78 -12.08
CA VAL A 75 2.07 -22.00 -13.21
C VAL A 75 3.28 -21.34 -13.87
N PRO A 76 3.42 -21.38 -15.24
CA PRO A 76 4.57 -20.82 -15.96
C PRO A 76 4.53 -19.29 -16.00
N GLN A 77 4.56 -18.67 -14.84
CA GLN A 77 4.58 -17.21 -14.66
C GLN A 77 5.66 -16.80 -13.68
N VAL A 78 6.12 -15.55 -13.82
CA VAL A 78 7.03 -14.88 -12.90
C VAL A 78 6.48 -13.50 -12.57
N GLY A 79 6.34 -13.21 -11.28
CA GLY A 79 6.16 -11.86 -10.76
C GLY A 79 7.52 -11.19 -10.62
N LEU A 80 7.66 -9.99 -11.15
CA LEU A 80 8.87 -9.18 -11.08
C LEU A 80 8.50 -7.79 -10.56
N SER A 81 9.14 -7.35 -9.48
CA SER A 81 8.91 -6.04 -8.88
C SER A 81 10.22 -5.37 -8.53
N ILE A 82 10.29 -4.07 -8.76
CA ILE A 82 11.42 -3.21 -8.45
C ILE A 82 10.96 -2.21 -7.39
N TYR A 83 11.66 -2.15 -6.27
CA TYR A 83 11.34 -1.30 -5.13
C TYR A 83 12.48 -0.33 -4.82
N ARG A 84 12.12 0.84 -4.33
CA ARG A 84 13.02 1.83 -3.74
C ARG A 84 12.45 2.37 -2.45
N PRO A 85 13.29 2.81 -1.49
CA PRO A 85 12.81 3.51 -0.31
C PRO A 85 11.98 4.74 -0.70
N ARG A 86 10.90 4.96 0.03
CA ARG A 86 10.06 6.13 -0.15
C ARG A 86 10.60 7.28 0.69
N PRO A 87 10.91 8.44 0.08
CA PRO A 87 11.21 9.64 0.85
C PRO A 87 10.02 10.09 1.71
N ALA A 88 10.29 10.68 2.87
CA ALA A 88 9.23 11.26 3.66
C ALA A 88 8.64 12.48 2.98
N VAL A 89 7.32 12.60 2.99
CA VAL A 89 6.64 13.85 2.65
C VAL A 89 6.88 14.85 3.78
N THR A 90 7.67 15.88 3.54
CA THR A 90 8.07 16.87 4.55
C THR A 90 7.25 18.17 4.50
N ASP A 91 6.46 18.34 3.46
CA ASP A 91 5.59 19.50 3.23
C ASP A 91 4.22 18.95 2.75
N PRO A 92 3.10 19.30 3.41
CA PRO A 92 1.77 18.88 2.97
C PRO A 92 1.46 19.19 1.50
N MET A 93 2.07 20.26 0.96
CA MET A 93 1.94 20.61 -0.46
C MET A 93 2.65 19.65 -1.42
N LEU A 94 3.43 18.70 -0.91
CA LEU A 94 4.03 17.61 -1.69
C LEU A 94 3.19 16.32 -1.67
N ALA A 95 2.13 16.27 -0.86
CA ALA A 95 1.26 15.11 -0.79
C ALA A 95 0.67 14.78 -2.17
N GLY A 96 0.77 13.52 -2.59
CA GLY A 96 0.31 13.04 -3.89
C GLY A 96 1.30 13.18 -5.05
N LEU A 97 2.43 13.88 -4.89
CA LEU A 97 3.44 14.02 -5.97
C LEU A 97 4.00 12.65 -6.41
N GLU A 98 4.29 11.78 -5.45
CA GLU A 98 4.80 10.42 -5.74
C GLU A 98 3.73 9.56 -6.43
N ALA A 99 2.47 9.66 -5.98
CA ALA A 99 1.36 8.97 -6.64
C ALA A 99 1.19 9.42 -8.09
N LEU A 100 1.24 10.74 -8.32
CA LEU A 100 1.18 11.31 -9.66
C LEU A 100 2.36 10.87 -10.52
N GLY A 101 3.57 10.94 -9.96
CA GLY A 101 4.79 10.52 -10.65
C GLY A 101 4.76 9.06 -11.07
N LEU A 102 4.45 8.15 -10.14
CA LEU A 102 4.36 6.71 -10.39
C LEU A 102 3.30 6.37 -11.47
N ARG A 103 2.15 7.04 -11.47
CA ARG A 103 1.13 6.85 -12.51
C ARG A 103 1.60 7.39 -13.87
N ALA A 104 2.29 8.52 -13.87
CA ALA A 104 2.81 9.11 -15.09
C ALA A 104 3.92 8.26 -15.74
N LEU A 105 4.71 7.49 -14.94
CA LEU A 105 5.73 6.58 -15.48
C LEU A 105 5.14 5.57 -16.48
N VAL A 106 3.95 5.04 -16.21
CA VAL A 106 3.32 4.00 -17.03
C VAL A 106 2.48 4.55 -18.19
N ARG A 107 2.57 5.85 -18.47
CA ARG A 107 1.90 6.51 -19.61
C ARG A 107 2.71 6.50 -20.90
N GLY A 108 3.83 5.81 -20.95
CA GLY A 108 4.69 5.67 -22.10
C GLY A 108 6.16 5.86 -21.76
N THR A 109 7.02 5.58 -22.72
CA THR A 109 8.45 5.81 -22.64
C THR A 109 8.87 6.77 -23.75
N GLU A 110 10.14 7.21 -23.78
CA GLU A 110 10.64 8.00 -24.91
C GLU A 110 10.43 7.28 -26.25
N ARG A 111 10.46 5.94 -26.25
CA ARG A 111 10.29 5.09 -27.44
C ARG A 111 8.85 4.70 -27.72
N LEU A 112 8.03 4.49 -26.67
CA LEU A 112 6.69 3.93 -26.75
C LEU A 112 5.62 4.94 -26.31
N GLU A 113 4.61 5.12 -27.14
CA GLU A 113 3.37 5.79 -26.73
C GLU A 113 2.62 4.95 -25.70
N ALA A 114 1.70 5.55 -24.93
CA ALA A 114 0.93 4.87 -23.90
C ALA A 114 0.24 3.57 -24.39
N ALA A 115 -0.39 3.64 -25.56
CA ALA A 115 -1.05 2.46 -26.16
C ALA A 115 -0.03 1.39 -26.59
N GLN A 116 1.13 1.78 -27.11
CA GLN A 116 2.18 0.85 -27.50
C GLN A 116 2.81 0.17 -26.28
N LEU A 117 3.01 0.92 -25.18
CA LEU A 117 3.49 0.37 -23.91
C LEU A 117 2.50 -0.66 -23.35
N ALA A 118 1.19 -0.34 -23.36
CA ALA A 118 0.16 -1.27 -22.94
C ALA A 118 0.17 -2.56 -23.77
N VAL A 119 0.18 -2.44 -25.10
CA VAL A 119 0.27 -3.62 -26.00
C VAL A 119 1.54 -4.42 -25.75
N ALA A 120 2.68 -3.77 -25.49
CA ALA A 120 3.95 -4.45 -25.26
C ALA A 120 3.91 -5.33 -24.00
N ILE A 121 3.36 -4.84 -22.89
CA ILE A 121 3.26 -5.61 -21.65
C ILE A 121 2.14 -6.68 -21.72
N GLU A 122 1.01 -6.35 -22.34
CA GLU A 122 -0.10 -7.30 -22.53
C GLU A 122 0.31 -8.48 -23.41
N ALA A 123 1.14 -8.28 -24.42
CA ALA A 123 1.72 -9.35 -25.25
C ALA A 123 2.60 -10.32 -24.47
N MET A 124 3.06 -9.96 -23.27
CA MET A 124 3.80 -10.82 -22.35
C MET A 124 2.87 -11.49 -21.31
N GLY A 125 1.55 -11.22 -21.39
CA GLY A 125 0.54 -11.68 -20.42
C GLY A 125 0.47 -10.84 -19.17
N GLY A 126 1.08 -9.65 -19.14
CA GLY A 126 1.24 -8.82 -17.94
C GLY A 126 0.50 -7.50 -17.96
N VAL A 127 0.59 -6.80 -16.84
CA VAL A 127 0.15 -5.43 -16.63
C VAL A 127 1.21 -4.71 -15.81
N LEU A 128 1.50 -3.46 -16.12
CA LEU A 128 2.37 -2.62 -15.29
C LEU A 128 1.62 -2.17 -14.04
N SER A 129 2.19 -2.42 -12.88
CA SER A 129 1.57 -2.16 -11.58
C SER A 129 2.44 -1.23 -10.73
N PRO A 130 2.20 0.10 -10.78
CA PRO A 130 2.81 1.01 -9.82
C PRO A 130 2.39 0.68 -8.39
N SER A 131 3.32 0.73 -7.44
CA SER A 131 3.12 0.44 -6.03
C SER A 131 3.55 1.64 -5.18
N LEU A 132 2.61 2.19 -4.41
CA LEU A 132 2.86 3.28 -3.47
C LEU A 132 2.62 2.77 -2.05
N GLY A 133 3.67 2.26 -1.42
CA GLY A 133 3.65 1.90 0.00
C GLY A 133 3.94 3.10 0.91
N ALA A 134 3.87 2.89 2.21
CA ALA A 134 4.17 3.93 3.20
C ALA A 134 5.68 4.22 3.30
N ASP A 135 6.50 3.18 3.20
CA ASP A 135 7.95 3.22 3.39
C ASP A 135 8.73 2.90 2.10
N VAL A 136 8.06 2.32 1.11
CA VAL A 136 8.66 1.93 -0.18
C VAL A 136 7.73 2.25 -1.33
N ILE A 137 8.31 2.53 -2.49
CA ILE A 137 7.60 2.71 -3.75
C ILE A 137 8.22 1.81 -4.81
N GLY A 138 7.42 1.39 -5.77
CA GLY A 138 7.91 0.46 -6.77
C GLY A 138 7.06 0.35 -8.03
N LEU A 139 7.53 -0.49 -8.91
CA LEU A 139 6.86 -0.87 -10.15
C LEU A 139 7.04 -2.36 -10.36
N GLY A 140 5.97 -3.06 -10.67
CA GLY A 140 6.01 -4.50 -10.90
C GLY A 140 5.13 -4.95 -12.05
N THR A 141 5.29 -6.22 -12.39
CA THR A 141 4.44 -6.94 -13.33
C THR A 141 4.48 -8.43 -13.04
N THR A 142 3.48 -9.15 -13.52
CA THR A 142 3.51 -10.63 -13.60
C THR A 142 3.36 -11.00 -15.05
N VAL A 143 4.27 -11.82 -15.57
CA VAL A 143 4.32 -12.19 -16.98
C VAL A 143 4.56 -13.70 -17.14
N LEU A 144 4.42 -14.21 -18.36
CA LEU A 144 4.86 -15.58 -18.67
C LEU A 144 6.36 -15.73 -18.39
N ALA A 145 6.75 -16.87 -17.82
CA ALA A 145 8.13 -17.10 -17.40
C ALA A 145 9.16 -16.96 -18.55
N GLU A 146 8.79 -17.37 -19.75
CA GLU A 146 9.63 -17.21 -20.95
C GLU A 146 9.81 -15.76 -21.42
N ARG A 147 8.96 -14.83 -20.90
CA ARG A 147 8.97 -13.42 -21.28
C ARG A 147 9.59 -12.50 -20.21
N VAL A 148 10.08 -13.08 -19.11
CA VAL A 148 10.55 -12.27 -17.95
C VAL A 148 11.73 -11.35 -18.29
N GLY A 149 12.65 -11.78 -19.18
CA GLY A 149 13.75 -10.90 -19.63
C GLY A 149 13.26 -9.68 -20.42
N ASP A 150 12.30 -9.89 -21.35
CA ASP A 150 11.67 -8.78 -22.08
C ASP A 150 10.92 -7.84 -21.13
N ALA A 151 10.22 -8.40 -20.13
CA ALA A 151 9.52 -7.61 -19.13
C ALA A 151 10.47 -6.81 -18.24
N ALA A 152 11.62 -7.38 -17.84
CA ALA A 152 12.66 -6.66 -17.10
C ALA A 152 13.18 -5.48 -17.89
N ARG A 153 13.48 -5.67 -19.18
CA ARG A 153 13.90 -4.58 -20.10
C ARG A 153 12.86 -3.48 -20.19
N LEU A 154 11.58 -3.85 -20.33
CA LEU A 154 10.48 -2.88 -20.41
C LEU A 154 10.27 -2.12 -19.10
N LEU A 155 10.34 -2.79 -17.94
CA LEU A 155 10.28 -2.13 -16.63
C LEU A 155 11.42 -1.12 -16.45
N LEU A 156 12.63 -1.47 -16.88
CA LEU A 156 13.76 -0.55 -16.83
C LEU A 156 13.54 0.66 -17.74
N GLU A 157 13.04 0.46 -18.95
CA GLU A 157 12.73 1.56 -19.87
C GLU A 157 11.71 2.52 -19.26
N VAL A 158 10.65 1.97 -18.60
CA VAL A 158 9.65 2.77 -17.88
C VAL A 158 10.27 3.55 -16.71
N LEU A 159 11.24 2.97 -16.01
CA LEU A 159 11.88 3.62 -14.86
C LEU A 159 12.92 4.66 -15.28
N GLU A 160 13.68 4.41 -16.33
CA GLU A 160 14.82 5.24 -16.73
C GLU A 160 14.46 6.34 -17.72
N THR A 161 13.59 6.02 -18.68
CA THR A 161 13.23 6.91 -19.80
C THR A 161 11.71 7.01 -19.99
N PRO A 162 10.93 7.31 -18.93
CA PRO A 162 9.50 7.53 -19.09
C PRO A 162 9.24 8.78 -19.92
N ARG A 163 8.15 8.80 -20.68
CA ARG A 163 7.78 9.90 -21.55
C ARG A 163 7.50 11.20 -20.80
N LEU A 164 6.78 11.17 -19.73
CA LEU A 164 6.40 12.28 -18.85
C LEU A 164 5.99 13.57 -19.62
N ASP A 165 5.16 13.42 -20.66
CA ASP A 165 4.65 14.56 -21.40
C ASP A 165 3.54 15.29 -20.60
N ASP A 166 3.34 16.57 -20.92
CA ASP A 166 2.41 17.44 -20.20
C ASP A 166 0.97 16.94 -20.25
N ALA A 167 0.55 16.35 -21.37
CA ALA A 167 -0.80 15.84 -21.56
C ALA A 167 -1.04 14.57 -20.72
N GLY A 168 -0.10 13.63 -20.71
CA GLY A 168 -0.14 12.41 -19.89
C GLY A 168 -0.17 12.73 -18.41
N ILE A 169 0.66 13.65 -17.95
CA ILE A 169 0.70 14.10 -16.56
C ILE A 169 -0.63 14.79 -16.17
N ALA A 170 -1.20 15.61 -17.04
CA ALA A 170 -2.49 16.27 -16.77
C ALA A 170 -3.62 15.26 -16.61
N ILE A 171 -3.68 14.24 -17.48
CA ILE A 171 -4.69 13.17 -17.37
C ILE A 171 -4.55 12.44 -16.03
N GLU A 172 -3.33 12.02 -15.64
CA GLU A 172 -3.12 11.30 -14.39
C GLU A 172 -3.41 12.17 -13.16
N ARG A 173 -3.13 13.47 -13.23
CA ARG A 173 -3.48 14.42 -12.17
C ARG A 173 -4.99 14.52 -12.00
N ASP A 174 -5.75 14.59 -13.09
CA ASP A 174 -7.21 14.68 -13.03
C ASP A 174 -7.82 13.39 -12.46
N LEU A 175 -7.31 12.22 -12.88
CA LEU A 175 -7.71 10.93 -12.29
C LEU A 175 -7.36 10.84 -10.80
N LEU A 176 -6.21 11.35 -10.40
CA LEU A 176 -5.79 11.34 -9.01
C LEU A 176 -6.61 12.29 -8.14
N LEU A 177 -7.07 13.43 -8.71
CA LEU A 177 -8.05 14.32 -8.06
C LEU A 177 -9.38 13.58 -7.78
N ASP A 178 -9.84 12.76 -8.70
CA ASP A 178 -11.07 11.98 -8.50
C ASP A 178 -10.87 10.88 -7.44
N ASP A 179 -9.69 10.25 -7.39
CA ASP A 179 -9.36 9.30 -6.32
C ASP A 179 -9.27 9.97 -4.96
N ALA A 180 -8.65 11.16 -4.87
CA ALA A 180 -8.59 11.93 -3.62
C ALA A 180 -10.00 12.31 -3.12
N ARG A 181 -10.89 12.70 -4.03
CA ARG A 181 -12.31 12.95 -3.72
C ARG A 181 -13.00 11.67 -3.26
N SER A 182 -12.76 10.54 -3.96
CA SER A 182 -13.31 9.23 -3.59
C SER A 182 -12.89 8.81 -2.18
N VAL A 183 -11.64 9.07 -1.77
CA VAL A 183 -11.20 8.82 -0.38
C VAL A 183 -11.93 9.73 0.59
N ALA A 184 -12.10 11.02 0.26
CA ALA A 184 -12.81 11.97 1.11
C ALA A 184 -14.31 11.66 1.26
N ASP A 185 -14.88 10.87 0.35
CA ASP A 185 -16.25 10.38 0.38
C ASP A 185 -16.40 9.00 1.04
N ASP A 186 -15.31 8.29 1.27
CA ASP A 186 -15.29 6.96 1.87
C ASP A 186 -15.36 7.04 3.39
N MET A 187 -16.49 6.61 3.96
CA MET A 187 -16.76 6.65 5.40
C MET A 187 -15.85 5.75 6.23
N MET A 188 -15.06 4.84 5.62
CA MET A 188 -14.08 4.04 6.32
C MET A 188 -12.67 4.66 6.20
N ARG A 189 -12.23 4.99 4.99
CA ARG A 189 -10.85 5.48 4.75
C ARG A 189 -10.64 6.90 5.25
N PHE A 190 -11.62 7.77 5.08
CA PHE A 190 -11.46 9.18 5.39
C PHE A 190 -11.28 9.47 6.90
N PRO A 191 -12.04 8.84 7.83
CA PRO A 191 -11.76 9.00 9.26
C PRO A 191 -10.33 8.60 9.66
N PHE A 192 -9.79 7.50 9.09
CA PHE A 192 -8.39 7.13 9.32
C PHE A 192 -7.41 8.15 8.75
N GLN A 193 -7.69 8.70 7.56
CA GLN A 193 -6.85 9.76 6.98
C GLN A 193 -6.84 11.00 7.86
N LEU A 194 -8.00 11.39 8.43
CA LEU A 194 -8.10 12.53 9.35
C LEU A 194 -7.32 12.28 10.64
N ALA A 195 -7.44 11.08 11.23
CA ALA A 195 -6.71 10.72 12.45
C ALA A 195 -5.20 10.73 12.23
N LEU A 196 -4.72 10.09 11.14
CA LEU A 196 -3.31 10.07 10.78
C LEU A 196 -2.80 11.47 10.41
N GLY A 197 -3.57 12.22 9.61
CA GLY A 197 -3.23 13.59 9.24
C GLY A 197 -3.11 14.50 10.47
N HIS A 198 -3.99 14.35 11.47
CA HIS A 198 -3.86 15.06 12.74
C HIS A 198 -2.62 14.63 13.51
N ALA A 199 -2.41 13.31 13.67
CA ALA A 199 -1.31 12.76 14.45
C ALA A 199 0.07 13.18 13.92
N PHE A 200 0.22 13.34 12.61
CA PHE A 200 1.49 13.57 11.92
C PHE A 200 1.56 14.90 11.16
N ASP A 201 0.66 15.86 11.45
CA ASP A 201 0.62 17.19 10.83
C ASP A 201 0.59 17.17 9.28
N ASP A 202 -0.13 16.21 8.69
CA ASP A 202 -0.25 15.99 7.25
C ASP A 202 1.09 15.74 6.52
N VAL A 203 2.14 15.38 7.25
CA VAL A 203 3.44 15.01 6.69
C VAL A 203 3.76 13.54 6.96
N GLY A 204 4.71 12.99 6.23
CA GLY A 204 5.14 11.61 6.35
C GLY A 204 3.98 10.60 6.34
N TYR A 205 3.76 9.88 7.44
CA TYR A 205 2.67 8.88 7.53
C TYR A 205 1.27 9.51 7.64
N GLY A 206 1.18 10.80 7.93
CA GLY A 206 -0.07 11.56 7.92
C GLY A 206 -0.42 12.18 6.58
N ALA A 207 0.54 12.24 5.65
CA ALA A 207 0.31 12.82 4.33
C ALA A 207 -0.71 11.97 3.54
N PRO A 208 -1.75 12.59 2.97
CA PRO A 208 -2.68 11.90 2.09
C PRO A 208 -1.95 11.25 0.91
N ALA A 209 -2.07 9.93 0.75
CA ALA A 209 -1.32 9.19 -0.27
C ALA A 209 -1.61 9.68 -1.70
N PHE A 210 -2.87 10.06 -1.97
CA PHE A 210 -3.30 10.59 -3.27
C PHE A 210 -3.27 12.12 -3.34
N GLY A 211 -2.76 12.79 -2.30
CA GLY A 211 -2.75 14.25 -2.23
C GLY A 211 -4.07 14.87 -1.84
N THR A 212 -4.11 16.19 -1.95
CA THR A 212 -5.31 17.01 -1.79
C THR A 212 -5.58 17.80 -3.07
N PRO A 213 -6.80 18.34 -3.28
CA PRO A 213 -7.05 19.24 -4.41
C PRO A 213 -6.06 20.39 -4.52
N GLU A 214 -5.63 20.94 -3.39
CA GLU A 214 -4.67 22.06 -3.32
C GLU A 214 -3.27 21.61 -3.75
N SER A 215 -2.76 20.51 -3.19
CA SER A 215 -1.43 20.01 -3.54
C SER A 215 -1.37 19.56 -5.00
N LEU A 216 -2.35 18.76 -5.47
CA LEU A 216 -2.41 18.29 -6.85
C LEU A 216 -2.56 19.43 -7.85
N GLY A 217 -3.36 20.46 -7.53
CA GLY A 217 -3.52 21.65 -8.36
C GLY A 217 -2.23 22.47 -8.51
N SER A 218 -1.30 22.34 -7.57
CA SER A 218 0.00 23.03 -7.60
C SER A 218 1.06 22.33 -8.46
N PHE A 219 0.87 21.06 -8.85
CA PHE A 219 1.90 20.29 -9.54
C PHE A 219 1.95 20.63 -11.04
N THR A 220 3.11 21.09 -11.47
CA THR A 220 3.45 21.26 -12.88
C THR A 220 4.13 20.01 -13.43
N ALA A 221 4.14 19.84 -14.75
CA ALA A 221 4.86 18.74 -15.40
C ALA A 221 6.37 18.79 -15.11
N GLU A 222 6.95 20.00 -15.01
CA GLU A 222 8.36 20.17 -14.62
C GLU A 222 8.61 19.62 -13.19
N ARG A 223 7.66 19.81 -12.26
CA ARG A 223 7.79 19.26 -10.91
C ARG A 223 7.79 17.73 -10.91
N VAL A 224 6.94 17.11 -11.74
CA VAL A 224 6.88 15.63 -11.88
C VAL A 224 8.18 15.11 -12.52
N ARG A 225 8.72 15.79 -13.56
CA ARG A 225 10.00 15.41 -14.17
C ARG A 225 11.16 15.54 -13.17
N ARG A 226 11.15 16.56 -12.34
CA ARG A 226 12.18 16.71 -11.28
C ARG A 226 12.04 15.60 -10.24
N TRP A 227 10.82 15.30 -9.79
CA TRP A 227 10.59 14.15 -8.92
C TRP A 227 11.12 12.85 -9.53
N HIS A 228 10.89 12.63 -10.82
CA HIS A 228 11.42 11.44 -11.50
C HIS A 228 12.96 11.41 -11.50
N ALA A 229 13.63 12.52 -11.78
CA ALA A 229 15.08 12.59 -11.73
C ALA A 229 15.63 12.27 -10.31
N ASP A 230 15.00 12.81 -9.28
CA ASP A 230 15.34 12.51 -7.89
C ASP A 230 15.06 11.04 -7.54
N PHE A 231 13.93 10.50 -8.00
CA PHE A 231 13.57 9.10 -7.83
C PHE A 231 14.55 8.16 -8.54
N ALA A 232 14.91 8.46 -9.78
CA ALA A 232 15.86 7.66 -10.57
C ALA A 232 17.27 7.64 -9.93
N ALA A 233 17.67 8.73 -9.26
CA ALA A 233 18.95 8.84 -8.56
C ALA A 233 18.90 8.31 -7.10
N SER A 234 17.70 8.03 -6.56
CA SER A 234 17.52 7.73 -5.14
C SER A 234 17.85 6.29 -4.78
N GLY A 235 18.49 6.12 -3.63
CA GLY A 235 18.55 4.95 -2.77
C GLY A 235 18.97 3.62 -3.35
N PRO A 236 19.11 2.62 -2.49
CA PRO A 236 19.29 1.24 -2.94
C PRO A 236 18.04 0.75 -3.68
N THR A 237 18.24 -0.03 -4.71
CA THR A 237 17.18 -0.69 -5.46
C THR A 237 17.06 -2.14 -4.98
N THR A 238 15.86 -2.60 -4.68
CA THR A 238 15.58 -4.01 -4.41
C THR A 238 14.67 -4.55 -5.50
N VAL A 239 15.09 -5.65 -6.10
CA VAL A 239 14.29 -6.38 -7.10
C VAL A 239 13.86 -7.70 -6.49
N VAL A 240 12.58 -8.01 -6.58
CA VAL A 240 12.02 -9.29 -6.14
C VAL A 240 11.42 -9.99 -7.34
N ALA A 241 11.84 -11.25 -7.57
CA ALA A 241 11.33 -12.08 -8.64
C ALA A 241 10.89 -13.46 -8.10
N VAL A 242 9.62 -13.80 -8.28
CA VAL A 242 9.05 -15.04 -7.76
C VAL A 242 8.21 -15.73 -8.84
N GLY A 243 8.44 -17.02 -9.04
CA GLY A 243 7.65 -17.78 -9.99
C GLY A 243 8.20 -19.16 -10.31
N ASN A 244 7.61 -19.81 -11.30
CA ASN A 244 8.01 -21.16 -11.68
C ASN A 244 9.22 -21.17 -12.62
N MET A 245 10.37 -20.81 -12.08
CA MET A 245 11.67 -20.93 -12.76
C MET A 245 12.77 -21.22 -11.73
N GLU A 246 13.81 -21.95 -12.14
CA GLU A 246 14.97 -22.19 -11.28
C GLU A 246 15.62 -20.84 -10.89
N PRO A 247 15.88 -20.58 -9.60
CA PRO A 247 16.32 -19.28 -9.11
C PRO A 247 17.60 -18.77 -9.78
N GLU A 248 18.60 -19.61 -9.96
CA GLU A 248 19.86 -19.23 -10.60
C GLU A 248 19.65 -18.80 -12.06
N ARG A 249 18.83 -19.54 -12.81
CA ARG A 249 18.51 -19.20 -14.20
C ARG A 249 17.72 -17.89 -14.28
N LEU A 250 16.75 -17.70 -13.37
CA LEU A 250 15.98 -16.47 -13.31
C LEU A 250 16.87 -15.27 -12.96
N ALA A 251 17.76 -15.43 -11.98
CA ALA A 251 18.72 -14.41 -11.61
C ALA A 251 19.64 -14.04 -12.77
N ASP A 252 20.19 -15.01 -13.51
CA ASP A 252 21.06 -14.75 -14.67
C ASP A 252 20.34 -13.94 -15.73
N LEU A 253 19.12 -14.34 -16.12
CA LEU A 253 18.29 -13.61 -17.10
C LEU A 253 17.99 -12.18 -16.65
N LEU A 254 17.71 -11.97 -15.36
CA LEU A 254 17.41 -10.66 -14.84
C LEU A 254 18.66 -9.78 -14.74
N LEU A 255 19.81 -10.34 -14.38
CA LEU A 255 21.06 -9.58 -14.26
C LEU A 255 21.55 -9.04 -15.60
N GLU A 256 21.28 -9.72 -16.72
CA GLU A 256 21.59 -9.22 -18.06
C GLU A 256 20.99 -7.82 -18.28
N GLU A 257 19.80 -7.55 -17.75
CA GLU A 257 19.11 -6.27 -17.91
C GLU A 257 19.29 -5.35 -16.70
N LEU A 258 19.10 -5.89 -15.48
CA LEU A 258 18.97 -5.11 -14.25
C LEU A 258 20.31 -4.67 -13.65
N SER A 259 21.45 -5.26 -14.08
CA SER A 259 22.77 -4.90 -13.55
C SER A 259 23.14 -3.41 -13.75
N ARG A 260 22.52 -2.74 -14.70
CA ARG A 260 22.68 -1.30 -14.92
C ARG A 260 22.06 -0.42 -13.83
N LEU A 261 21.15 -0.97 -13.02
CA LEU A 261 20.66 -0.30 -11.80
C LEU A 261 21.69 -0.31 -10.67
N ALA A 262 22.73 -1.14 -10.78
CA ALA A 262 23.81 -1.17 -9.80
C ALA A 262 24.65 0.10 -9.88
N GLY A 263 24.98 0.67 -8.75
CA GLY A 263 25.80 1.87 -8.65
C GLY A 263 25.81 2.45 -7.24
N PRO A 264 26.61 3.50 -7.00
CA PRO A 264 26.55 4.20 -5.74
C PRO A 264 25.16 4.82 -5.58
N SER A 265 24.43 4.43 -4.52
CA SER A 265 23.12 4.97 -4.26
C SER A 265 23.20 6.18 -3.33
N ALA A 266 22.42 7.22 -3.62
CA ALA A 266 22.23 8.32 -2.70
C ALA A 266 21.49 7.84 -1.45
N ALA A 267 21.93 8.27 -0.26
CA ALA A 267 21.21 7.97 0.97
C ALA A 267 19.82 8.65 0.93
N VAL A 268 18.76 7.86 1.00
CA VAL A 268 17.41 8.39 1.18
C VAL A 268 17.24 8.80 2.62
N ALA A 269 16.86 10.06 2.85
CA ALA A 269 16.50 10.50 4.19
C ALA A 269 15.33 9.65 4.70
N PRO A 270 15.48 9.03 5.87
CA PRO A 270 14.37 8.28 6.45
C PRO A 270 13.16 9.19 6.67
N PRO A 271 11.92 8.65 6.65
CA PRO A 271 10.73 9.43 6.98
C PRO A 271 10.94 10.20 8.29
N ALA A 272 10.63 11.51 8.28
CA ALA A 272 10.83 12.39 9.43
C ALA A 272 9.79 12.14 10.52
N HIS A 273 9.80 10.94 11.10
CA HIS A 273 8.86 10.55 12.14
C HIS A 273 9.56 10.02 13.36
N ALA A 274 8.77 9.92 14.43
CA ALA A 274 9.19 9.55 15.76
C ALA A 274 10.37 8.57 15.79
N PRO A 275 11.32 8.72 16.72
CA PRO A 275 12.45 7.81 16.85
C PRO A 275 11.97 6.37 16.88
N SER A 276 12.71 5.46 16.24
CA SER A 276 12.43 4.03 16.31
C SER A 276 12.28 3.63 17.78
N GLY A 277 11.13 3.09 18.15
CA GLY A 277 10.85 2.70 19.54
C GLY A 277 9.86 3.60 20.29
N SER A 278 9.41 4.71 19.75
CA SER A 278 8.37 5.52 20.38
C SER A 278 6.99 4.87 20.19
N LEU A 279 6.34 4.54 21.30
CA LEU A 279 4.92 4.12 21.36
C LEU A 279 3.98 5.33 21.48
N THR A 280 4.39 6.52 21.09
CA THR A 280 3.61 7.74 21.26
C THR A 280 2.99 8.17 19.95
N VAL A 281 1.72 8.52 19.98
CA VAL A 281 1.11 9.30 18.91
C VAL A 281 1.78 10.68 18.93
N PRO A 282 2.38 11.15 17.84
CA PRO A 282 3.14 12.41 17.85
C PRO A 282 2.32 13.61 18.27
N ARG A 283 1.03 13.65 17.89
CA ARG A 283 0.11 14.72 18.24
C ARG A 283 -1.26 14.17 18.62
N PRO A 284 -1.61 14.13 19.93
CA PRO A 284 -2.95 13.77 20.38
C PRO A 284 -3.98 14.84 20.01
N GLY A 285 -5.25 14.44 19.91
CA GLY A 285 -6.36 15.34 19.63
C GLY A 285 -7.29 14.81 18.55
N ALA A 286 -8.11 15.67 17.97
CA ALA A 286 -9.12 15.27 16.99
C ALA A 286 -9.14 16.20 15.78
N ARG A 287 -9.46 15.63 14.62
CA ARG A 287 -9.83 16.34 13.40
C ARG A 287 -11.19 15.86 12.93
N ALA A 288 -12.09 16.78 12.65
CA ALA A 288 -13.43 16.49 12.18
C ALA A 288 -13.64 17.02 10.76
N ALA A 289 -14.47 16.31 10.00
CA ALA A 289 -14.95 16.76 8.70
C ALA A 289 -16.46 16.59 8.59
N HIS A 290 -17.11 17.60 8.02
CA HIS A 290 -18.53 17.56 7.74
C HIS A 290 -18.78 16.90 6.38
N ARG A 291 -19.70 15.93 6.34
CA ARG A 291 -20.21 15.30 5.12
C ARG A 291 -21.69 15.01 5.26
N GLU A 292 -22.48 15.37 4.26
CA GLU A 292 -23.91 15.04 4.22
C GLU A 292 -24.11 13.53 3.98
N ARG A 293 -24.12 12.77 5.07
CA ARG A 293 -24.29 11.30 5.08
C ARG A 293 -25.32 10.91 6.13
N GLN A 294 -25.88 9.70 5.98
CA GLN A 294 -26.81 9.16 6.98
C GLN A 294 -26.15 8.54 8.20
N GLN A 295 -24.81 8.48 8.20
CA GLN A 295 -24.00 7.89 9.25
C GLN A 295 -22.90 8.84 9.67
N ALA A 296 -22.48 8.75 10.92
CA ALA A 296 -21.22 9.26 11.40
C ALA A 296 -20.19 8.13 11.47
N ALA A 297 -18.92 8.49 11.37
CA ALA A 297 -17.81 7.56 11.50
C ALA A 297 -16.70 8.16 12.36
N LEU A 298 -16.12 7.35 13.22
CA LEU A 298 -15.03 7.72 14.12
C LEU A 298 -13.90 6.70 13.98
N ALA A 299 -12.71 7.18 13.68
CA ALA A 299 -11.47 6.43 13.77
C ALA A 299 -10.62 6.96 14.91
N MET A 300 -9.99 6.06 15.66
CA MET A 300 -9.04 6.43 16.72
C MET A 300 -7.72 5.72 16.48
N LEU A 301 -6.62 6.46 16.64
CA LEU A 301 -5.25 5.97 16.59
C LEU A 301 -4.64 6.11 17.99
N PHE A 302 -4.23 5.01 18.56
CA PHE A 302 -3.47 4.93 19.81
C PHE A 302 -2.00 4.57 19.54
N PRO A 303 -1.09 4.83 20.48
CA PRO A 303 0.27 4.32 20.41
C PRO A 303 0.30 2.80 20.24
N GLY A 304 1.23 2.30 19.45
CA GLY A 304 1.42 0.87 19.23
C GLY A 304 2.81 0.56 18.68
N PRO A 305 3.17 -0.73 18.59
CA PRO A 305 4.47 -1.13 18.10
C PRO A 305 4.62 -0.91 16.60
N SER A 306 5.83 -0.50 16.19
CA SER A 306 6.23 -0.43 14.79
C SER A 306 6.56 -1.82 14.22
N ARG A 307 6.76 -1.90 12.90
CA ARG A 307 7.08 -3.13 12.15
C ARG A 307 8.33 -3.85 12.68
N ARG A 308 9.29 -3.13 13.27
CA ARG A 308 10.55 -3.68 13.80
C ARG A 308 10.53 -3.97 15.30
N GLN A 309 9.43 -3.74 15.99
CA GLN A 309 9.34 -4.02 17.42
C GLN A 309 8.78 -5.42 17.68
N PRO A 310 9.38 -6.19 18.62
CA PRO A 310 8.93 -7.57 18.90
C PRO A 310 7.44 -7.68 19.30
N ALA A 311 6.91 -6.63 19.94
CA ALA A 311 5.51 -6.59 20.36
C ALA A 311 4.49 -6.50 19.20
N ARG A 312 4.94 -6.38 17.95
CA ARG A 312 4.06 -6.23 16.78
C ARG A 312 3.06 -7.37 16.62
N HIS A 313 3.48 -8.61 16.84
CA HIS A 313 2.62 -9.77 16.72
C HIS A 313 1.58 -9.84 17.84
N ALA A 314 1.96 -9.45 19.06
CA ALA A 314 0.98 -9.31 20.15
C ALA A 314 -0.05 -8.22 19.86
N ALA A 315 0.34 -7.12 19.18
CA ALA A 315 -0.59 -6.09 18.73
C ALA A 315 -1.53 -6.57 17.60
N GLU A 316 -1.07 -7.44 16.72
CA GLU A 316 -1.91 -8.07 15.71
C GLU A 316 -2.92 -9.03 16.33
N VAL A 317 -2.48 -9.84 17.31
CA VAL A 317 -3.35 -10.73 18.09
C VAL A 317 -4.38 -9.91 18.89
N TRP A 318 -3.97 -8.78 19.50
CA TRP A 318 -4.92 -7.85 20.11
C TRP A 318 -5.96 -7.37 19.09
N GLY A 319 -5.55 -6.96 17.89
CA GLY A 319 -6.46 -6.53 16.82
C GLY A 319 -7.49 -7.61 16.45
N ALA A 320 -7.06 -8.86 16.37
CA ALA A 320 -7.93 -9.99 16.09
C ALA A 320 -8.91 -10.28 17.24
N ILE A 321 -8.49 -10.14 18.51
CA ILE A 321 -9.35 -10.29 19.69
C ILE A 321 -10.34 -9.13 19.78
N ALA A 322 -9.91 -7.91 19.51
CA ALA A 322 -10.76 -6.73 19.62
C ALA A 322 -11.75 -6.61 18.46
N GLY A 323 -11.26 -6.74 17.20
CA GLY A 323 -11.98 -6.33 16.00
C GLY A 323 -12.63 -7.45 15.19
N GLY A 324 -12.40 -8.73 15.53
CA GLY A 324 -13.02 -9.88 14.83
C GLY A 324 -14.55 -9.92 14.99
N LEU A 325 -15.25 -10.68 14.13
CA LEU A 325 -16.71 -10.88 14.22
C LEU A 325 -17.17 -11.49 15.56
N GLY A 326 -16.32 -12.26 16.23
CA GLY A 326 -16.52 -12.73 17.61
C GLY A 326 -15.63 -11.98 18.59
N GLY A 327 -15.18 -10.77 18.25
CA GLY A 327 -14.30 -9.93 19.08
C GLY A 327 -15.05 -9.11 20.10
N ARG A 328 -14.34 -8.63 21.12
CA ARG A 328 -14.91 -7.90 22.25
C ARG A 328 -15.66 -6.64 21.82
N LEU A 329 -15.13 -5.87 20.87
CA LEU A 329 -15.77 -4.64 20.37
C LEU A 329 -17.05 -4.96 19.59
N PHE A 330 -17.04 -6.01 18.77
CA PHE A 330 -18.23 -6.42 18.04
C PHE A 330 -19.35 -6.87 18.99
N GLU A 331 -19.01 -7.71 19.96
CA GLU A 331 -19.98 -8.23 20.94
C GLU A 331 -20.58 -7.09 21.79
N SER A 332 -19.74 -6.22 22.34
CA SER A 332 -20.19 -5.15 23.21
C SER A 332 -20.91 -4.03 22.45
N LEU A 333 -20.29 -3.49 21.40
CA LEU A 333 -20.79 -2.26 20.75
C LEU A 333 -21.88 -2.53 19.72
N ARG A 334 -21.81 -3.66 19.02
CA ARG A 334 -22.79 -4.01 17.99
C ARG A 334 -23.87 -4.93 18.52
N SER A 335 -23.50 -6.09 19.11
CA SER A 335 -24.48 -7.10 19.52
C SER A 335 -25.26 -6.66 20.76
N ALA A 336 -24.59 -6.25 21.82
CA ALA A 336 -25.23 -5.94 23.11
C ALA A 336 -25.87 -4.54 23.12
N ARG A 337 -25.17 -3.50 22.61
CA ARG A 337 -25.62 -2.10 22.71
C ARG A 337 -26.29 -1.59 21.43
N SER A 338 -26.24 -2.32 20.32
CA SER A 338 -26.76 -1.91 19.00
C SER A 338 -26.29 -0.50 18.60
N LEU A 339 -25.05 -0.13 18.95
CA LEU A 339 -24.45 1.17 18.69
C LEU A 339 -23.86 1.27 17.29
N ALA A 340 -23.33 0.16 16.78
CA ALA A 340 -22.47 0.16 15.59
C ALA A 340 -23.11 -0.57 14.41
N TYR A 341 -23.01 0.02 13.22
CA TYR A 341 -23.20 -0.69 11.95
C TYR A 341 -21.95 -1.49 11.60
N THR A 342 -20.78 -0.88 11.82
CA THR A 342 -19.47 -1.49 11.61
C THR A 342 -18.56 -1.09 12.76
N VAL A 343 -17.82 -2.06 13.29
CA VAL A 343 -16.77 -1.83 14.28
C VAL A 343 -15.54 -2.64 13.89
N MET A 344 -14.36 -2.06 14.03
CA MET A 344 -13.08 -2.68 13.66
C MET A 344 -11.99 -2.29 14.67
N ALA A 345 -11.02 -3.18 14.83
CA ALA A 345 -9.74 -2.89 15.47
C ALA A 345 -8.63 -3.58 14.70
N SER A 346 -7.47 -2.96 14.63
CA SER A 346 -6.29 -3.52 13.96
C SER A 346 -5.00 -2.90 14.49
N SER A 347 -3.90 -3.61 14.33
CA SER A 347 -2.56 -3.06 14.46
C SER A 347 -2.18 -2.33 13.16
N TRP A 348 -1.69 -1.12 13.29
CA TRP A 348 -1.15 -0.31 12.20
C TRP A 348 0.36 -0.21 12.37
N GLN A 349 1.10 -0.81 11.44
CA GLN A 349 2.54 -0.92 11.54
C GLN A 349 3.21 -0.27 10.35
N ARG A 350 4.23 0.53 10.62
CA ARG A 350 5.14 1.13 9.65
C ARG A 350 6.56 0.91 10.12
N GLN A 351 7.54 1.12 9.26
CA GLN A 351 8.94 0.88 9.61
C GLN A 351 9.37 1.66 10.87
N ARG A 352 8.90 2.90 11.02
CA ARG A 352 9.33 3.82 12.08
C ARG A 352 8.23 4.25 13.04
N ALA A 353 7.00 3.87 12.79
CA ALA A 353 5.86 4.19 13.65
C ALA A 353 4.93 2.99 13.74
N GLY A 354 4.12 2.97 14.78
CA GLY A 354 3.06 1.99 14.92
C GLY A 354 1.92 2.53 15.76
N GLY A 355 0.77 1.89 15.63
CA GLY A 355 -0.43 2.27 16.34
C GLY A 355 -1.42 1.14 16.43
N LEU A 356 -2.38 1.33 17.32
CA LEU A 356 -3.56 0.51 17.42
C LEU A 356 -4.73 1.36 16.91
N LEU A 357 -5.35 0.90 15.83
CA LEU A 357 -6.46 1.59 15.18
C LEU A 357 -7.77 0.97 15.60
N THR A 358 -8.75 1.82 15.88
CA THR A 358 -10.16 1.41 16.02
C THR A 358 -11.03 2.26 15.12
N TYR A 359 -12.17 1.69 14.75
CA TYR A 359 -13.14 2.35 13.88
C TYR A 359 -14.55 1.93 14.31
N ILE A 360 -15.47 2.90 14.26
CA ILE A 360 -16.88 2.67 14.49
C ILE A 360 -17.72 3.57 13.60
N ALA A 361 -18.73 2.97 12.92
CA ALA A 361 -19.75 3.70 12.17
C ALA A 361 -21.10 3.54 12.87
N MET A 362 -21.80 4.65 13.07
CA MET A 362 -23.02 4.72 13.87
C MET A 362 -24.03 5.73 13.28
N ALA A 363 -25.21 5.81 13.88
CA ALA A 363 -26.13 6.91 13.67
C ALA A 363 -25.53 8.22 14.20
N PRO A 364 -25.67 9.36 13.47
CA PRO A 364 -24.99 10.61 13.84
C PRO A 364 -25.27 11.10 15.25
N GLU A 365 -26.51 10.97 15.71
CA GLU A 365 -26.97 11.35 17.04
C GLU A 365 -26.36 10.52 18.18
N ARG A 366 -25.71 9.40 17.85
CA ARG A 366 -25.07 8.50 18.82
C ARG A 366 -23.56 8.59 18.83
N LEU A 367 -22.96 9.61 18.17
CA LEU A 367 -21.50 9.73 18.02
C LEU A 367 -20.79 9.77 19.39
N ASP A 368 -21.25 10.59 20.32
CA ASP A 368 -20.59 10.73 21.63
C ASP A 368 -20.78 9.48 22.48
N GLU A 369 -21.98 8.90 22.47
CA GLU A 369 -22.25 7.62 23.14
C GLU A 369 -21.35 6.49 22.61
N ALA A 370 -21.17 6.43 21.29
CA ALA A 370 -20.33 5.42 20.65
C ALA A 370 -18.84 5.65 20.95
N ARG A 371 -18.40 6.94 21.00
CA ARG A 371 -17.04 7.30 21.43
C ARG A 371 -16.77 6.84 22.86
N ASP A 372 -17.64 7.17 23.78
CA ASP A 372 -17.50 6.82 25.20
C ASP A 372 -17.53 5.31 25.40
N ALA A 373 -18.45 4.61 24.75
CA ALA A 373 -18.53 3.16 24.80
C ALA A 373 -17.29 2.48 24.20
N MET A 374 -16.73 3.00 23.12
CA MET A 374 -15.47 2.51 22.55
C MET A 374 -14.32 2.67 23.55
N LEU A 375 -14.19 3.85 24.16
CA LEU A 375 -13.16 4.12 25.15
C LEU A 375 -13.33 3.27 26.41
N GLU A 376 -14.56 3.01 26.86
CA GLU A 376 -14.87 2.10 27.97
C GLU A 376 -14.37 0.68 27.65
N GLU A 377 -14.68 0.15 26.47
CA GLU A 377 -14.23 -1.20 26.08
C GLU A 377 -12.69 -1.27 25.93
N LEU A 378 -12.07 -0.24 25.39
CA LEU A 378 -10.60 -0.17 25.33
C LEU A 378 -9.95 -0.09 26.72
N ALA A 379 -10.60 0.62 27.67
CA ALA A 379 -10.13 0.64 29.05
C ALA A 379 -10.23 -0.74 29.72
N ARG A 380 -11.23 -1.55 29.36
CA ARG A 380 -11.35 -2.93 29.86
C ARG A 380 -10.19 -3.82 29.43
N PHE A 381 -9.61 -3.64 28.25
CA PHE A 381 -8.40 -4.36 27.85
C PHE A 381 -7.20 -4.09 28.75
N ARG A 382 -7.16 -2.96 29.45
CA ARG A 382 -6.09 -2.63 30.41
C ARG A 382 -6.27 -3.35 31.75
N THR A 383 -7.49 -3.66 32.13
CA THR A 383 -7.85 -4.24 33.44
C THR A 383 -8.23 -5.72 33.35
N GLU A 384 -8.70 -6.15 32.19
CA GLU A 384 -9.16 -7.52 31.94
C GLU A 384 -8.27 -8.17 30.86
N PRO A 385 -7.22 -8.92 31.25
CA PRO A 385 -6.39 -9.63 30.28
C PRO A 385 -7.21 -10.51 29.34
N PRO A 386 -6.74 -10.77 28.12
CA PRO A 386 -7.41 -11.71 27.23
C PRO A 386 -7.41 -13.12 27.84
N THR A 387 -8.50 -13.86 27.63
CA THR A 387 -8.55 -15.26 28.08
C THR A 387 -7.69 -16.16 27.19
N PRO A 388 -7.26 -17.31 27.68
CA PRO A 388 -6.53 -18.29 26.87
C PRO A 388 -7.27 -18.68 25.58
N GLU A 389 -8.60 -18.79 25.63
CA GLU A 389 -9.44 -19.14 24.49
C GLU A 389 -9.48 -18.02 23.44
N GLU A 390 -9.52 -16.75 23.87
CA GLU A 390 -9.44 -15.59 22.97
C GLU A 390 -8.08 -15.57 22.24
N VAL A 391 -6.99 -15.76 22.96
CA VAL A 391 -5.64 -15.81 22.37
C VAL A 391 -5.52 -16.98 21.42
N GLN A 392 -5.93 -18.18 21.83
CA GLN A 392 -5.88 -19.38 20.97
C GLN A 392 -6.66 -19.19 19.67
N ARG A 393 -7.87 -18.61 19.73
CA ARG A 393 -8.68 -18.34 18.53
C ARG A 393 -8.00 -17.33 17.62
N ALA A 394 -7.47 -16.24 18.18
CA ALA A 394 -6.83 -15.17 17.40
C ALA A 394 -5.52 -15.64 16.76
N THR A 395 -4.67 -16.34 17.49
CA THR A 395 -3.41 -16.89 16.98
C THR A 395 -3.65 -17.95 15.91
N ALA A 396 -4.64 -18.83 16.09
CA ALA A 396 -5.01 -19.82 15.08
C ALA A 396 -5.51 -19.15 13.78
N MET A 397 -6.32 -18.08 13.91
CA MET A 397 -6.79 -17.32 12.75
C MET A 397 -5.64 -16.65 12.01
N LEU A 398 -4.76 -15.93 12.70
CA LEU A 398 -3.63 -15.22 12.09
C LEU A 398 -2.61 -16.18 11.48
N SER A 399 -2.29 -17.29 12.16
CA SER A 399 -1.45 -18.37 11.62
C SER A 399 -2.04 -18.95 10.33
N GLY A 400 -3.34 -19.26 10.35
CA GLY A 400 -4.02 -19.76 9.15
C GLY A 400 -4.04 -18.76 8.00
N GLN A 401 -4.23 -17.46 8.29
CA GLN A 401 -4.15 -16.41 7.28
C GLN A 401 -2.75 -16.27 6.68
N ALA A 402 -1.69 -16.36 7.50
CA ALA A 402 -0.31 -16.31 7.04
C ALA A 402 0.00 -17.48 6.06
N GLU A 403 -0.45 -18.69 6.37
CA GLU A 403 -0.30 -19.85 5.49
C GLU A 403 -1.09 -19.71 4.18
N VAL A 404 -2.36 -19.27 4.29
CA VAL A 404 -3.23 -19.09 3.11
C VAL A 404 -2.69 -17.98 2.19
N ALA A 405 -2.10 -16.93 2.73
CA ALA A 405 -1.55 -15.84 1.94
C ALA A 405 -0.47 -16.31 0.95
N ARG A 406 0.29 -17.36 1.28
CA ARG A 406 1.39 -17.88 0.44
C ARG A 406 0.95 -18.72 -0.78
N GLN A 407 -0.33 -18.79 -1.08
CA GLN A 407 -0.83 -19.55 -2.24
C GLN A 407 -0.45 -18.93 -3.60
N SER A 408 -0.16 -17.64 -3.68
CA SER A 408 0.18 -16.98 -4.92
C SER A 408 1.63 -16.50 -4.96
N ALA A 409 2.26 -16.55 -6.12
CA ALA A 409 3.60 -16.01 -6.34
C ALA A 409 3.69 -14.51 -6.01
N GLY A 410 2.61 -13.75 -6.28
CA GLY A 410 2.54 -12.33 -5.95
C GLY A 410 2.54 -12.07 -4.44
N ALA A 411 1.83 -12.89 -3.66
CA ALA A 411 1.84 -12.77 -2.19
C ALA A 411 3.21 -13.14 -1.61
N VAL A 412 3.84 -14.20 -2.10
CA VAL A 412 5.21 -14.58 -1.70
C VAL A 412 6.22 -13.49 -2.06
N ALA A 413 6.09 -12.88 -3.24
CA ALA A 413 6.93 -11.74 -3.62
C ALA A 413 6.75 -10.54 -2.69
N GLY A 414 5.50 -10.24 -2.28
CA GLY A 414 5.18 -9.21 -1.31
C GLY A 414 5.77 -9.51 0.08
N GLU A 415 5.69 -10.75 0.53
CA GLU A 415 6.27 -11.21 1.80
C GLU A 415 7.80 -11.09 1.80
N ILE A 416 8.49 -11.52 0.73
CA ILE A 416 9.94 -11.36 0.57
C ILE A 416 10.31 -9.87 0.60
N ALA A 417 9.57 -9.04 -0.12
CA ALA A 417 9.81 -7.58 -0.15
C ALA A 417 9.61 -6.95 1.23
N ASP A 418 8.53 -7.31 1.94
CA ASP A 418 8.25 -6.79 3.28
C ASP A 418 9.32 -7.22 4.30
N ALA A 419 9.67 -8.50 4.33
CA ALA A 419 10.70 -9.04 5.20
C ALA A 419 12.06 -8.37 4.97
N TRP A 420 12.46 -8.20 3.72
CA TRP A 420 13.75 -7.60 3.34
C TRP A 420 13.81 -6.10 3.59
N LEU A 421 12.80 -5.37 3.13
CA LEU A 421 12.81 -3.90 3.12
C LEU A 421 12.40 -3.30 4.46
N LEU A 422 11.44 -3.92 5.15
CA LEU A 422 10.80 -3.34 6.34
C LEU A 422 11.03 -4.15 7.61
N GLY A 423 11.28 -5.46 7.49
CA GLY A 423 11.41 -6.40 8.57
C GLY A 423 12.84 -6.64 9.04
N GLU A 424 13.06 -7.84 9.56
CA GLU A 424 14.33 -8.35 10.08
C GLU A 424 15.15 -9.13 9.03
N GLY A 425 14.67 -9.17 7.78
CA GLY A 425 15.30 -9.90 6.69
C GLY A 425 14.63 -11.25 6.42
N LEU A 426 15.29 -12.06 5.57
CA LEU A 426 14.73 -13.31 5.05
C LEU A 426 14.41 -14.37 6.12
N ILE A 427 14.92 -14.25 7.32
CA ILE A 427 14.62 -15.12 8.46
C ILE A 427 13.11 -15.19 8.76
N GLU A 428 12.37 -14.13 8.48
CA GLU A 428 10.92 -14.07 8.68
C GLU A 428 10.14 -15.03 7.76
N LEU A 429 10.78 -15.53 6.69
CA LEU A 429 10.15 -16.41 5.70
C LEU A 429 10.11 -17.89 6.11
N ASP A 430 10.90 -18.30 7.09
CA ASP A 430 11.03 -19.71 7.49
C ASP A 430 9.70 -20.28 7.96
N ASP A 431 9.02 -19.54 8.82
CA ASP A 431 7.73 -19.93 9.35
C ASP A 431 6.90 -18.67 9.69
N PRO A 432 6.14 -18.13 8.75
CA PRO A 432 5.38 -16.91 8.95
C PRO A 432 4.27 -17.04 10.01
N ALA A 433 3.89 -18.26 10.36
CA ALA A 433 2.92 -18.53 11.43
C ALA A 433 3.57 -18.64 12.83
N ALA A 434 4.89 -18.93 12.90
CA ALA A 434 5.58 -19.12 14.18
C ALA A 434 5.42 -17.93 15.14
N PRO A 435 5.58 -16.67 14.71
CA PRO A 435 5.46 -15.55 15.61
C PRO A 435 4.12 -15.46 16.33
N TYR A 436 3.05 -15.96 15.71
CA TYR A 436 1.71 -15.94 16.32
C TYR A 436 1.51 -17.08 17.32
N ARG A 437 2.12 -18.26 17.08
CA ARG A 437 1.97 -19.42 17.98
C ARG A 437 2.55 -19.18 19.37
N ASP A 438 3.57 -18.33 19.44
CA ASP A 438 4.28 -18.03 20.69
C ASP A 438 3.72 -16.80 21.44
N VAL A 439 2.67 -16.14 20.90
CA VAL A 439 2.07 -14.99 21.56
C VAL A 439 1.28 -15.43 22.78
N SER A 440 1.68 -14.95 23.96
CA SER A 440 1.00 -15.21 25.22
C SER A 440 -0.07 -14.16 25.54
N ALA A 441 -1.00 -14.51 26.44
CA ALA A 441 -2.00 -13.58 26.96
C ALA A 441 -1.37 -12.36 27.66
N GLU A 442 -0.24 -12.57 28.35
CA GLU A 442 0.51 -11.51 29.01
C GLU A 442 1.12 -10.54 27.99
N ALA A 443 1.63 -11.04 26.87
CA ALA A 443 2.18 -10.19 25.80
C ALA A 443 1.09 -9.33 25.16
N VAL A 444 -0.09 -9.89 24.88
CA VAL A 444 -1.25 -9.15 24.37
C VAL A 444 -1.74 -8.12 25.39
N HIS A 445 -1.81 -8.50 26.67
CA HIS A 445 -2.19 -7.60 27.74
C HIS A 445 -1.19 -6.45 27.90
N ALA A 446 0.11 -6.72 27.78
CA ALA A 446 1.16 -5.68 27.87
C ALA A 446 0.99 -4.61 26.78
N VAL A 447 0.61 -5.01 25.56
CA VAL A 447 0.29 -4.07 24.47
C VAL A 447 -0.93 -3.22 24.84
N SER A 448 -2.02 -3.83 25.31
CA SER A 448 -3.25 -3.12 25.63
C SER A 448 -3.11 -2.25 26.89
N ALA A 449 -2.28 -2.64 27.86
CA ALA A 449 -1.99 -1.83 29.04
C ALA A 449 -1.28 -0.50 28.71
N ALA A 450 -0.62 -0.42 27.54
CA ALA A 450 0.00 0.81 27.05
C ALA A 450 -1.02 1.83 26.49
N PHE A 451 -2.30 1.44 26.35
CA PHE A 451 -3.34 2.38 25.93
C PHE A 451 -3.53 3.50 26.97
N ASP A 452 -3.33 4.71 26.54
CA ASP A 452 -3.74 5.90 27.27
C ASP A 452 -4.76 6.68 26.42
N PRO A 453 -6.02 6.74 26.84
CA PRO A 453 -7.06 7.50 26.12
C PRO A 453 -6.71 8.97 25.92
N ALA A 454 -5.84 9.56 26.79
CA ALA A 454 -5.43 10.95 26.70
C ALA A 454 -4.47 11.23 25.54
N ILE A 455 -3.77 10.20 25.04
CA ILE A 455 -2.74 10.34 23.99
C ILE A 455 -3.19 9.70 22.65
N ARG A 456 -4.46 9.81 22.31
CA ARG A 456 -4.99 9.32 21.03
C ARG A 456 -5.17 10.44 20.02
N ALA A 457 -5.14 10.11 18.74
CA ALA A 457 -5.62 10.96 17.66
C ALA A 457 -6.96 10.42 17.13
N GLU A 458 -7.89 11.31 16.84
CA GLU A 458 -9.21 10.97 16.30
C GLU A 458 -9.43 11.59 14.93
N GLY A 459 -10.13 10.84 14.06
CA GLY A 459 -10.70 11.35 12.83
C GLY A 459 -12.21 11.12 12.84
N VAL A 460 -12.97 12.18 12.71
CA VAL A 460 -14.43 12.17 12.78
C VAL A 460 -15.03 12.63 11.46
N VAL A 461 -15.98 11.88 10.93
CA VAL A 461 -16.83 12.31 9.81
C VAL A 461 -18.28 12.26 10.28
N SER A 462 -18.96 13.41 10.22
CA SER A 462 -20.35 13.54 10.69
C SER A 462 -21.15 14.46 9.76
N PRO A 463 -22.48 14.26 9.60
CA PRO A 463 -23.36 15.20 8.95
C PRO A 463 -23.59 16.49 9.79
N GLU A 464 -23.31 16.47 11.09
CA GLU A 464 -23.42 17.61 11.96
C GLU A 464 -22.08 18.36 12.02
N ARG A 465 -22.13 19.70 12.01
CA ARG A 465 -20.95 20.52 12.28
C ARG A 465 -20.62 20.37 13.77
N SER A 466 -19.43 19.91 14.10
CA SER A 466 -18.89 20.08 15.45
C SER A 466 -18.79 21.61 15.73
N GLU A 467 -19.49 22.10 16.73
CA GLU A 467 -19.36 23.48 17.23
C GLU A 467 -17.95 23.74 17.80
#